data_cd3f89d3824ec8b9a89da4c979e621e6
#
_entry.id   cd3f89d3824ec8b9a89da4c979e621e6
#
_cell.length_a   1.000
_cell.length_b   1.000
_cell.length_c   1.000
_cell.angle_alpha   90.00
_cell.angle_beta   90.00
_cell.angle_gamma   90.00
#
_symmetry.space_group_name_H-M   'P 1'
#
loop_
_entity.id
_entity.type
_entity.pdbx_description
1 polymer ?
#
loop_
_entity_poly.entity_id
_entity_poly.type
_entity_poly.pdbx_seq_one_letter_code
_entity_poly.pdbx_strand_id
1 'polypeptide(L)'
;MILGQIAQQLYSFTDSAIVGNYVSSQALAAVGATSVISNMIIGFLNSGTMGLAIPIAKYYGAKDYHNMRRCIGASAIMTLLASVALTVLSLIFIRPILVLLKTPDDILDMAASYVIIIIVGIIFCSLYNLCANILRAVGDSKTPLIFLGISVVLNIVLDLLFIRTFDMGVRGAAIATDISQALAGILALIYILVKAKHLIPEKDEYSVEKSDRSDLIQSALAMGFMSCIVNIGTVILQRAINGLGTDIVTAHTAARKIFDILMFMLYIVGNAVTTFVSQNMGAGRYDRVHQGVRAAIIINTIITTVMIIFGWLLSPALIKLVAGTSASAIIDPAVRYVRIGVTCFYVLGPLFVLRCAMQGMGRKIVPVMSSTIEMVGKILAVMILTPRLGYLGVTITEPIIWFCCTLMLSIMYLTTPVEKLVEKRRAAN
;
A
#
# COMPACT_ATOMS: atom_id res chain seq x y z
N MET A 1 2.44 7.44 11.98
CA MET A 1 2.06 6.81 10.70
C MET A 1 1.97 7.82 9.55
N ILE A 2 1.25 8.95 9.67
CA ILE A 2 1.11 9.98 8.61
C ILE A 2 2.47 10.45 8.07
N LEU A 3 3.38 10.89 8.95
CA LEU A 3 4.71 11.36 8.55
C LEU A 3 5.54 10.29 7.81
N GLY A 4 5.41 9.00 8.19
CA GLY A 4 6.15 7.93 7.52
C GLY A 4 5.72 7.71 6.08
N GLN A 5 4.46 7.89 5.82
CA GLN A 5 3.93 7.71 4.48
C GLN A 5 4.19 8.94 3.59
N ILE A 6 4.15 10.13 4.17
CA ILE A 6 4.60 11.36 3.47
C ILE A 6 6.08 11.21 3.12
N ALA A 7 6.91 10.73 4.05
CA ALA A 7 8.32 10.45 3.79
C ALA A 7 8.50 9.43 2.64
N GLN A 8 7.69 8.38 2.58
CA GLN A 8 7.76 7.38 1.51
C GLN A 8 7.32 7.94 0.14
N GLN A 9 6.34 8.83 0.10
CA GLN A 9 5.95 9.52 -1.13
C GLN A 9 7.01 10.53 -1.58
N LEU A 10 7.59 11.28 -0.66
CA LEU A 10 8.71 12.18 -0.94
C LEU A 10 9.92 11.41 -1.50
N TYR A 11 10.22 10.24 -0.93
CA TYR A 11 11.24 9.33 -1.40
C TYR A 11 11.05 8.99 -2.88
N SER A 12 9.89 8.41 -3.24
CA SER A 12 9.59 8.02 -4.62
C SER A 12 9.56 9.21 -5.60
N PHE A 13 9.10 10.38 -5.12
CA PHE A 13 9.08 11.59 -5.94
C PHE A 13 10.50 12.13 -6.18
N THR A 14 11.33 12.17 -5.14
CA THR A 14 12.70 12.67 -5.22
C THR A 14 13.58 11.77 -6.09
N ASP A 15 13.46 10.45 -5.94
CA ASP A 15 14.15 9.47 -6.79
C ASP A 15 13.81 9.68 -8.27
N SER A 16 12.53 9.77 -8.61
CA SER A 16 12.08 10.03 -9.97
C SER A 16 12.57 11.40 -10.51
N ALA A 17 12.58 12.43 -9.66
CA ALA A 17 13.05 13.76 -10.04
C ALA A 17 14.58 13.78 -10.28
N ILE A 18 15.34 13.07 -9.45
CA ILE A 18 16.81 12.96 -9.61
C ILE A 18 17.13 12.20 -10.90
N VAL A 19 16.48 11.06 -11.14
CA VAL A 19 16.69 10.29 -12.38
C VAL A 19 16.33 11.12 -13.61
N GLY A 20 15.19 11.80 -13.60
CA GLY A 20 14.73 12.61 -14.74
C GLY A 20 15.62 13.81 -15.04
N ASN A 21 16.16 14.48 -14.01
CA ASN A 21 16.97 15.68 -14.19
C ASN A 21 18.45 15.41 -14.45
N TYR A 22 18.99 14.33 -13.89
CA TYR A 22 20.45 14.08 -13.93
C TYR A 22 20.86 12.92 -14.84
N VAL A 23 19.94 12.03 -15.25
CA VAL A 23 20.27 10.94 -16.17
C VAL A 23 19.74 11.24 -17.57
N SER A 24 18.45 11.00 -17.83
CA SER A 24 17.81 11.34 -19.11
C SER A 24 16.30 11.11 -19.04
N SER A 25 15.56 11.64 -20.02
CA SER A 25 14.14 11.33 -20.19
C SER A 25 13.90 9.84 -20.52
N GLN A 26 14.81 9.18 -21.23
CA GLN A 26 14.77 7.75 -21.50
C GLN A 26 14.93 6.94 -20.20
N ALA A 27 15.82 7.36 -19.31
CA ALA A 27 16.00 6.75 -17.99
C ALA A 27 14.73 6.82 -17.15
N LEU A 28 14.07 7.99 -17.13
CA LEU A 28 12.79 8.16 -16.45
C LEU A 28 11.70 7.29 -17.09
N ALA A 29 11.68 7.17 -18.42
CA ALA A 29 10.76 6.28 -19.12
C ALA A 29 10.99 4.80 -18.76
N ALA A 30 12.27 4.38 -18.65
CA ALA A 30 12.64 3.02 -18.25
C ALA A 30 12.17 2.70 -16.82
N VAL A 31 12.39 3.61 -15.86
CA VAL A 31 11.87 3.48 -14.48
C VAL A 31 10.35 3.44 -14.48
N GLY A 32 9.69 4.30 -15.27
CA GLY A 32 8.24 4.32 -15.41
C GLY A 32 7.67 3.02 -15.98
N ALA A 33 8.29 2.46 -17.01
CA ALA A 33 7.86 1.18 -17.62
C ALA A 33 7.91 -0.01 -16.64
N THR A 34 8.85 0.01 -15.68
CA THR A 34 9.02 -1.04 -14.68
C THR A 34 8.12 -0.86 -13.44
N SER A 35 7.58 0.34 -13.24
CA SER A 35 6.86 0.71 -12.02
C SER A 35 5.65 -0.18 -11.74
N VAL A 36 4.89 -0.57 -12.77
CA VAL A 36 3.72 -1.43 -12.63
C VAL A 36 4.09 -2.79 -12.03
N ILE A 37 5.17 -3.41 -12.58
CA ILE A 37 5.64 -4.73 -12.12
C ILE A 37 6.20 -4.63 -10.71
N SER A 38 7.07 -3.65 -10.47
CA SER A 38 7.68 -3.41 -9.15
C SER A 38 6.61 -3.16 -8.09
N ASN A 39 5.62 -2.30 -8.39
CA ASN A 39 4.53 -2.01 -7.46
C ASN A 39 3.65 -3.23 -7.16
N MET A 40 3.43 -4.12 -8.14
CA MET A 40 2.69 -5.35 -7.89
C MET A 40 3.45 -6.30 -6.96
N ILE A 41 4.75 -6.51 -7.20
CA ILE A 41 5.57 -7.45 -6.41
C ILE A 41 5.81 -6.88 -5.01
N ILE A 42 6.27 -5.64 -4.90
CA ILE A 42 6.53 -4.96 -3.63
C ILE A 42 5.22 -4.79 -2.85
N GLY A 43 4.15 -4.38 -3.52
CA GLY A 43 2.83 -4.20 -2.93
C GLY A 43 2.26 -5.49 -2.36
N PHE A 44 2.45 -6.64 -3.05
CA PHE A 44 2.05 -7.95 -2.56
C PHE A 44 2.78 -8.29 -1.24
N LEU A 45 4.11 -8.14 -1.20
CA LEU A 45 4.90 -8.43 -0.01
C LEU A 45 4.62 -7.47 1.15
N ASN A 46 4.52 -6.16 0.87
CA ASN A 46 4.21 -5.15 1.89
C ASN A 46 2.85 -5.41 2.54
N SER A 47 1.82 -5.68 1.73
CA SER A 47 0.49 -6.02 2.22
C SER A 47 0.50 -7.39 2.92
N GLY A 48 1.26 -8.36 2.41
CA GLY A 48 1.42 -9.66 3.03
C GLY A 48 2.04 -9.57 4.43
N THR A 49 3.12 -8.81 4.60
CA THR A 49 3.73 -8.59 5.93
C THR A 49 2.80 -7.87 6.90
N MET A 50 1.95 -6.95 6.40
CA MET A 50 0.90 -6.34 7.22
C MET A 50 -0.14 -7.38 7.65
N GLY A 51 -0.49 -8.33 6.78
CA GLY A 51 -1.37 -9.45 7.11
C GLY A 51 -0.80 -10.35 8.21
N LEU A 52 0.51 -10.61 8.20
CA LEU A 52 1.21 -11.37 9.24
C LEU A 52 1.16 -10.67 10.61
N ALA A 53 1.10 -9.35 10.65
CA ALA A 53 1.02 -8.58 11.90
C ALA A 53 -0.34 -8.69 12.60
N ILE A 54 -1.40 -9.12 11.93
CA ILE A 54 -2.75 -9.24 12.51
C ILE A 54 -2.81 -10.25 13.65
N PRO A 55 -2.36 -11.54 13.48
CA PRO A 55 -2.30 -12.49 14.57
C PRO A 55 -1.34 -12.04 15.70
N ILE A 56 -0.22 -11.40 15.36
CA ILE A 56 0.74 -10.87 16.35
C ILE A 56 0.05 -9.82 17.24
N ALA A 57 -0.64 -8.85 16.64
CA ALA A 57 -1.37 -7.82 17.37
C ALA A 57 -2.48 -8.44 18.27
N LYS A 58 -3.14 -9.49 17.77
CA LYS A 58 -4.16 -10.21 18.51
C LYS A 58 -3.58 -10.88 19.77
N TYR A 59 -2.49 -11.63 19.65
CA TYR A 59 -1.83 -12.28 20.80
C TYR A 59 -1.24 -11.25 21.78
N TYR A 60 -0.70 -10.14 21.27
CA TYR A 60 -0.26 -9.03 22.10
C TYR A 60 -1.42 -8.47 22.95
N GLY A 61 -2.58 -8.23 22.32
CA GLY A 61 -3.79 -7.79 23.01
C GLY A 61 -4.31 -8.78 24.05
N ALA A 62 -4.19 -10.08 23.79
CA ALA A 62 -4.52 -11.16 24.72
C ALA A 62 -3.49 -11.30 25.87
N LYS A 63 -2.37 -10.59 25.84
CA LYS A 63 -1.21 -10.75 26.72
C LYS A 63 -0.58 -12.15 26.65
N ASP A 64 -0.82 -12.87 25.58
CA ASP A 64 -0.24 -14.16 25.28
C ASP A 64 1.09 -13.98 24.52
N TYR A 65 2.12 -13.64 25.28
CA TYR A 65 3.43 -13.33 24.72
C TYR A 65 4.12 -14.54 24.13
N HIS A 66 3.82 -15.73 24.61
CA HIS A 66 4.37 -17.00 24.10
C HIS A 66 3.91 -17.22 22.65
N ASN A 67 2.60 -17.27 22.39
CA ASN A 67 2.07 -17.44 21.04
C ASN A 67 2.35 -16.23 20.14
N MET A 68 2.45 -15.01 20.69
CA MET A 68 2.90 -13.83 19.96
C MET A 68 4.33 -14.04 19.40
N ARG A 69 5.30 -14.47 20.22
CA ARG A 69 6.68 -14.73 19.77
C ARG A 69 6.74 -15.85 18.74
N ARG A 70 5.97 -16.93 18.94
CA ARG A 70 5.81 -18.00 17.93
C ARG A 70 5.33 -17.45 16.60
N CYS A 71 4.30 -16.61 16.58
CA CYS A 71 3.82 -15.95 15.36
C CYS A 71 4.90 -15.04 14.74
N ILE A 72 5.69 -14.32 15.53
CA ILE A 72 6.79 -13.47 15.03
C ILE A 72 7.85 -14.35 14.35
N GLY A 73 8.29 -15.46 14.98
CA GLY A 73 9.28 -16.39 14.40
C GLY A 73 8.78 -16.99 13.07
N ALA A 74 7.55 -17.49 13.05
CA ALA A 74 6.94 -18.01 11.82
C ALA A 74 6.82 -16.93 10.73
N SER A 75 6.43 -15.70 11.09
CA SER A 75 6.32 -14.59 10.15
C SER A 75 7.67 -14.22 9.55
N ALA A 76 8.76 -14.29 10.31
CA ALA A 76 10.11 -14.05 9.81
C ALA A 76 10.50 -15.10 8.76
N ILE A 77 10.28 -16.39 9.05
CA ILE A 77 10.56 -17.47 8.11
C ILE A 77 9.69 -17.35 6.85
N MET A 78 8.39 -17.11 7.00
CA MET A 78 7.45 -16.97 5.87
C MET A 78 7.82 -15.79 4.98
N THR A 79 8.17 -14.65 5.57
CA THR A 79 8.58 -13.45 4.82
C THR A 79 9.89 -13.71 4.06
N LEU A 80 10.87 -14.33 4.69
CA LEU A 80 12.14 -14.69 4.04
C LEU A 80 11.90 -15.65 2.86
N LEU A 81 11.16 -16.72 3.06
CA LEU A 81 10.86 -17.69 2.01
C LEU A 81 10.06 -17.04 0.86
N ALA A 82 9.06 -16.24 1.18
CA ALA A 82 8.25 -15.54 0.16
C ALA A 82 9.09 -14.51 -0.62
N SER A 83 9.94 -13.73 0.05
CA SER A 83 10.80 -12.75 -0.63
C SER A 83 11.84 -13.43 -1.51
N VAL A 84 12.49 -14.51 -1.06
CA VAL A 84 13.43 -15.28 -1.88
C VAL A 84 12.71 -15.92 -3.08
N ALA A 85 11.58 -16.58 -2.84
CA ALA A 85 10.82 -17.21 -3.93
C ALA A 85 10.37 -16.19 -4.99
N LEU A 86 9.84 -15.04 -4.56
CA LEU A 86 9.42 -13.99 -5.49
C LEU A 86 10.62 -13.34 -6.19
N THR A 87 11.75 -13.16 -5.52
CA THR A 87 12.99 -12.68 -6.16
C THR A 87 13.42 -13.64 -7.27
N VAL A 88 13.54 -14.92 -6.96
CA VAL A 88 13.99 -15.93 -7.95
C VAL A 88 13.01 -16.00 -9.13
N LEU A 89 11.70 -16.11 -8.87
CA LEU A 89 10.69 -16.14 -9.92
C LEU A 89 10.73 -14.85 -10.78
N SER A 90 10.83 -13.70 -10.14
CA SER A 90 10.87 -12.42 -10.86
C SER A 90 12.13 -12.30 -11.71
N LEU A 91 13.30 -12.72 -11.24
CA LEU A 91 14.55 -12.68 -12.02
C LEU A 91 14.46 -13.56 -13.29
N ILE A 92 13.76 -14.70 -13.21
CA ILE A 92 13.55 -15.59 -14.37
C ILE A 92 12.61 -14.94 -15.39
N PHE A 93 11.53 -14.32 -14.94
CA PHE A 93 10.44 -13.89 -15.84
C PHE A 93 10.46 -12.40 -16.19
N ILE A 94 11.31 -11.57 -15.56
CA ILE A 94 11.22 -10.10 -15.73
C ILE A 94 11.43 -9.66 -17.17
N ARG A 95 12.45 -10.20 -17.87
CA ARG A 95 12.72 -9.82 -19.26
C ARG A 95 11.58 -10.26 -20.21
N PRO A 96 11.09 -11.52 -20.17
CA PRO A 96 9.88 -11.91 -20.90
C PRO A 96 8.66 -11.04 -20.61
N ILE A 97 8.45 -10.63 -19.33
CA ILE A 97 7.33 -9.77 -18.97
C ILE A 97 7.48 -8.36 -19.56
N LEU A 98 8.67 -7.76 -19.53
CA LEU A 98 8.92 -6.45 -20.14
C LEU A 98 8.65 -6.48 -21.65
N VAL A 99 9.08 -7.54 -22.35
CA VAL A 99 8.80 -7.74 -23.77
C VAL A 99 7.29 -7.91 -24.01
N LEU A 100 6.60 -8.70 -23.17
CA LEU A 100 5.14 -8.88 -23.27
C LEU A 100 4.37 -7.58 -23.07
N LEU A 101 4.87 -6.69 -22.20
CA LEU A 101 4.34 -5.36 -21.96
C LEU A 101 4.66 -4.36 -23.07
N LYS A 102 5.38 -4.81 -24.13
CA LYS A 102 5.80 -3.98 -25.28
C LYS A 102 6.65 -2.79 -24.84
N THR A 103 7.57 -3.01 -23.89
CA THR A 103 8.57 -2.01 -23.52
C THR A 103 9.42 -1.72 -24.77
N PRO A 104 9.61 -0.45 -25.19
CA PRO A 104 10.42 -0.10 -26.36
C PRO A 104 11.86 -0.64 -26.27
N ASP A 105 12.41 -1.10 -27.40
CA ASP A 105 13.70 -1.78 -27.43
C ASP A 105 14.86 -0.87 -27.00
N ASP A 106 14.74 0.44 -27.23
CA ASP A 106 15.73 1.45 -26.85
C ASP A 106 15.90 1.65 -25.34
N ILE A 107 14.86 1.31 -24.55
CA ILE A 107 14.88 1.39 -23.08
C ILE A 107 14.83 0.03 -22.39
N LEU A 108 14.65 -1.07 -23.13
CA LEU A 108 14.41 -2.40 -22.56
C LEU A 108 15.55 -2.87 -21.64
N ASP A 109 16.79 -2.74 -22.07
CA ASP A 109 17.97 -3.16 -21.28
C ASP A 109 18.18 -2.27 -20.05
N MET A 110 17.88 -0.98 -20.17
CA MET A 110 17.92 -0.04 -19.05
C MET A 110 16.82 -0.36 -18.03
N ALA A 111 15.60 -0.59 -18.50
CA ALA A 111 14.47 -1.02 -17.67
C ALA A 111 14.75 -2.35 -16.96
N ALA A 112 15.25 -3.35 -17.70
CA ALA A 112 15.58 -4.65 -17.12
C ALA A 112 16.67 -4.52 -16.04
N SER A 113 17.74 -3.75 -16.31
CA SER A 113 18.83 -3.57 -15.35
C SER A 113 18.37 -2.86 -14.06
N TYR A 114 17.51 -1.85 -14.17
CA TYR A 114 16.93 -1.15 -13.01
C TYR A 114 16.07 -2.10 -12.16
N VAL A 115 15.10 -2.76 -12.79
CA VAL A 115 14.15 -3.59 -12.06
C VAL A 115 14.78 -4.86 -11.46
N ILE A 116 15.82 -5.41 -12.09
CA ILE A 116 16.57 -6.55 -11.52
C ILE A 116 17.21 -6.17 -10.19
N ILE A 117 17.82 -4.99 -10.09
CA ILE A 117 18.43 -4.51 -8.84
C ILE A 117 17.33 -4.35 -7.78
N ILE A 118 16.25 -3.63 -8.09
CA ILE A 118 15.11 -3.46 -7.16
C ILE A 118 14.55 -4.81 -6.68
N ILE A 119 14.45 -5.81 -7.57
CA ILE A 119 13.97 -7.15 -7.23
C ILE A 119 14.93 -7.87 -6.26
N VAL A 120 16.23 -7.72 -6.44
CA VAL A 120 17.22 -8.28 -5.50
C VAL A 120 17.09 -7.61 -4.13
N GLY A 121 16.83 -6.31 -4.09
CA GLY A 121 16.61 -5.52 -2.88
C GLY A 121 15.30 -5.82 -2.13
N ILE A 122 14.36 -6.55 -2.75
CA ILE A 122 13.06 -6.89 -2.13
C ILE A 122 13.23 -7.57 -0.77
N ILE A 123 14.27 -8.37 -0.58
CA ILE A 123 14.56 -9.05 0.69
C ILE A 123 14.74 -8.02 1.82
N PHE A 124 15.47 -6.96 1.57
CA PHE A 124 15.71 -5.89 2.56
C PHE A 124 14.46 -5.05 2.80
N CYS A 125 13.73 -4.73 1.74
CA CYS A 125 12.44 -4.04 1.84
C CYS A 125 11.44 -4.86 2.68
N SER A 126 11.37 -6.19 2.45
CA SER A 126 10.51 -7.10 3.20
C SER A 126 10.94 -7.21 4.67
N LEU A 127 12.24 -7.22 4.95
CA LEU A 127 12.77 -7.20 6.32
C LEU A 127 12.32 -5.94 7.07
N TYR A 128 12.51 -4.76 6.44
CA TYR A 128 12.04 -3.50 7.03
C TYR A 128 10.53 -3.54 7.30
N ASN A 129 9.73 -3.92 6.30
CA ASN A 129 8.28 -3.94 6.43
C ASN A 129 7.79 -4.92 7.49
N LEU A 130 8.39 -6.10 7.59
CA LEU A 130 8.08 -7.07 8.65
C LEU A 130 8.39 -6.48 10.04
N CYS A 131 9.60 -5.99 10.27
CA CYS A 131 10.01 -5.40 11.54
C CYS A 131 9.11 -4.21 11.91
N ALA A 132 8.83 -3.32 10.95
CA ALA A 132 7.95 -2.18 11.14
C ALA A 132 6.52 -2.59 11.50
N ASN A 133 5.99 -3.63 10.86
CA ASN A 133 4.64 -4.12 11.13
C ASN A 133 4.56 -4.85 12.48
N ILE A 134 5.61 -5.58 12.89
CA ILE A 134 5.72 -6.18 14.25
C ILE A 134 5.71 -5.08 15.31
N LEU A 135 6.53 -4.03 15.15
CA LEU A 135 6.58 -2.91 16.09
C LEU A 135 5.24 -2.18 16.17
N ARG A 136 4.58 -1.95 15.04
CA ARG A 136 3.22 -1.36 15.00
C ARG A 136 2.20 -2.26 15.67
N ALA A 137 2.30 -3.58 15.51
CA ALA A 137 1.39 -4.56 16.12
C ALA A 137 1.41 -4.51 17.65
N VAL A 138 2.53 -4.13 18.25
CA VAL A 138 2.67 -3.95 19.70
C VAL A 138 2.53 -2.48 20.16
N GLY A 139 2.16 -1.57 19.23
CA GLY A 139 1.84 -0.17 19.55
C GLY A 139 2.99 0.81 19.31
N ASP A 140 4.19 0.38 18.93
CA ASP A 140 5.30 1.27 18.59
C ASP A 140 5.23 1.68 17.11
N SER A 141 4.61 2.83 16.86
CA SER A 141 4.57 3.44 15.52
C SER A 141 5.67 4.48 15.30
N LYS A 142 6.38 4.91 16.35
CA LYS A 142 7.39 5.98 16.27
C LYS A 142 8.72 5.45 15.75
N THR A 143 9.16 4.33 16.27
CA THR A 143 10.47 3.75 15.92
C THR A 143 10.60 3.41 14.43
N PRO A 144 9.64 2.71 13.79
CA PRO A 144 9.71 2.48 12.35
C PRO A 144 9.74 3.77 11.51
N LEU A 145 9.04 4.81 11.98
CA LEU A 145 9.04 6.11 11.31
C LEU A 145 10.41 6.78 11.30
N ILE A 146 11.13 6.71 12.43
CA ILE A 146 12.49 7.27 12.53
C ILE A 146 13.43 6.56 11.56
N PHE A 147 13.40 5.23 11.52
CA PHE A 147 14.27 4.47 10.62
C PHE A 147 13.94 4.71 9.14
N LEU A 148 12.66 4.86 8.81
CA LEU A 148 12.25 5.27 7.47
C LEU A 148 12.77 6.68 7.14
N GLY A 149 12.69 7.64 8.06
CA GLY A 149 13.21 8.98 7.87
C GLY A 149 14.72 8.99 7.59
N ILE A 150 15.50 8.19 8.34
CA ILE A 150 16.94 8.01 8.10
C ILE A 150 17.18 7.41 6.70
N SER A 151 16.40 6.40 6.31
CA SER A 151 16.50 5.77 5.00
C SER A 151 16.23 6.76 3.85
N VAL A 152 15.22 7.63 3.99
CA VAL A 152 14.90 8.66 2.99
C VAL A 152 16.06 9.62 2.80
N VAL A 153 16.63 10.14 3.88
CA VAL A 153 17.78 11.05 3.80
C VAL A 153 18.99 10.36 3.16
N LEU A 154 19.28 9.12 3.58
CA LEU A 154 20.37 8.36 3.00
C LEU A 154 20.17 8.10 1.50
N ASN A 155 18.95 7.75 1.10
CA ASN A 155 18.65 7.52 -0.32
C ASN A 155 18.93 8.76 -1.18
N ILE A 156 18.47 9.94 -0.76
CA ILE A 156 18.72 11.19 -1.47
C ILE A 156 20.22 11.44 -1.63
N VAL A 157 21.00 11.22 -0.57
CA VAL A 157 22.46 11.39 -0.60
C VAL A 157 23.11 10.38 -1.55
N LEU A 158 22.70 9.12 -1.48
CA LEU A 158 23.25 8.06 -2.33
C LEU A 158 22.84 8.22 -3.80
N ASP A 159 21.62 8.67 -4.09
CA ASP A 159 21.17 8.97 -5.44
C ASP A 159 22.06 10.04 -6.08
N LEU A 160 22.30 11.14 -5.37
CA LEU A 160 23.18 12.20 -5.86
C LEU A 160 24.61 11.71 -6.02
N LEU A 161 25.11 10.89 -5.12
CA LEU A 161 26.46 10.33 -5.18
C LEU A 161 26.61 9.36 -6.36
N PHE A 162 25.70 8.38 -6.50
CA PHE A 162 25.81 7.35 -7.52
C PHE A 162 25.47 7.86 -8.92
N ILE A 163 24.49 8.74 -9.03
CA ILE A 163 24.08 9.28 -10.32
C ILE A 163 25.01 10.41 -10.77
N ARG A 164 25.28 11.40 -9.90
CA ARG A 164 26.03 12.59 -10.31
C ARG A 164 27.55 12.42 -10.24
N THR A 165 28.06 11.67 -9.23
CA THR A 165 29.52 11.56 -9.02
C THR A 165 30.08 10.32 -9.69
N PHE A 166 29.36 9.18 -9.63
CA PHE A 166 29.84 7.92 -10.24
C PHE A 166 29.21 7.61 -11.60
N ASP A 167 28.31 8.46 -12.09
CA ASP A 167 27.66 8.33 -13.41
C ASP A 167 27.02 6.95 -13.66
N MET A 168 26.45 6.36 -12.60
CA MET A 168 25.86 5.00 -12.65
C MET A 168 24.46 4.96 -13.30
N GLY A 169 23.91 6.11 -13.69
CA GLY A 169 22.59 6.20 -14.31
C GLY A 169 21.48 5.59 -13.47
N VAL A 170 20.53 4.91 -14.11
CA VAL A 170 19.37 4.28 -13.42
C VAL A 170 19.78 3.17 -12.45
N ARG A 171 20.92 2.51 -12.69
CA ARG A 171 21.44 1.50 -11.77
C ARG A 171 21.83 2.11 -10.44
N GLY A 172 22.39 3.33 -10.48
CA GLY A 172 22.73 4.08 -9.27
C GLY A 172 21.51 4.34 -8.38
N ALA A 173 20.40 4.79 -8.98
CA ALA A 173 19.15 4.99 -8.27
C ALA A 173 18.63 3.68 -7.61
N ALA A 174 18.61 2.59 -8.37
CA ALA A 174 18.16 1.29 -7.83
C ALA A 174 19.02 0.82 -6.66
N ILE A 175 20.36 0.93 -6.76
CA ILE A 175 21.30 0.55 -5.70
C ILE A 175 21.14 1.46 -4.47
N ALA A 176 20.96 2.76 -4.67
CA ALA A 176 20.72 3.72 -3.58
C ALA A 176 19.44 3.36 -2.81
N THR A 177 18.39 3.00 -3.54
CA THR A 177 17.11 2.52 -2.97
C THR A 177 17.33 1.27 -2.11
N ASP A 178 18.00 0.26 -2.64
CA ASP A 178 18.22 -1.01 -1.95
C ASP A 178 19.10 -0.86 -0.70
N ILE A 179 20.19 -0.08 -0.78
CA ILE A 179 21.05 0.21 0.38
C ILE A 179 20.28 0.94 1.47
N SER A 180 19.46 1.91 1.10
CA SER A 180 18.68 2.71 2.05
C SER A 180 17.60 1.86 2.73
N GLN A 181 16.94 0.97 1.99
CA GLN A 181 15.98 0.02 2.55
C GLN A 181 16.67 -1.04 3.43
N ALA A 182 17.87 -1.50 3.02
CA ALA A 182 18.66 -2.42 3.83
C ALA A 182 19.03 -1.79 5.17
N LEU A 183 19.51 -0.54 5.18
CA LEU A 183 19.82 0.18 6.41
C LEU A 183 18.59 0.28 7.32
N ALA A 184 17.44 0.67 6.79
CA ALA A 184 16.21 0.75 7.58
C ALA A 184 15.81 -0.59 8.17
N GLY A 185 15.90 -1.67 7.39
CA GLY A 185 15.62 -3.04 7.84
C GLY A 185 16.57 -3.52 8.93
N ILE A 186 17.88 -3.27 8.75
CA ILE A 186 18.91 -3.62 9.72
C ILE A 186 18.73 -2.83 11.02
N LEU A 187 18.48 -1.52 10.95
CA LEU A 187 18.24 -0.70 12.14
C LEU A 187 16.98 -1.15 12.90
N ALA A 188 15.91 -1.49 12.19
CA ALA A 188 14.69 -2.00 12.81
C ALA A 188 14.93 -3.36 13.47
N LEU A 189 15.68 -4.26 12.82
CA LEU A 189 16.05 -5.56 13.39
C LEU A 189 16.93 -5.39 14.63
N ILE A 190 17.98 -4.57 14.56
CA ILE A 190 18.86 -4.28 15.70
C ILE A 190 18.05 -3.70 16.88
N TYR A 191 17.12 -2.80 16.60
CA TYR A 191 16.26 -2.25 17.64
C TYR A 191 15.43 -3.35 18.33
N ILE A 192 14.83 -4.27 17.56
CA ILE A 192 14.10 -5.41 18.13
C ILE A 192 15.02 -6.26 18.98
N LEU A 193 16.20 -6.60 18.48
CA LEU A 193 17.17 -7.48 19.18
C LEU A 193 17.74 -6.85 20.47
N VAL A 194 17.89 -5.52 20.52
CA VAL A 194 18.53 -4.82 21.65
C VAL A 194 17.50 -4.23 22.63
N LYS A 195 16.47 -3.57 22.12
CA LYS A 195 15.51 -2.77 22.91
C LYS A 195 14.17 -3.45 23.12
N ALA A 196 13.73 -4.28 22.20
CA ALA A 196 12.44 -4.95 22.25
C ALA A 196 12.58 -6.47 22.41
N LYS A 197 13.47 -6.91 23.30
CA LYS A 197 13.81 -8.33 23.52
C LYS A 197 12.61 -9.24 23.80
N HIS A 198 11.54 -8.68 24.35
CA HIS A 198 10.30 -9.41 24.62
C HIS A 198 9.57 -9.88 23.33
N LEU A 199 9.99 -9.39 22.16
CA LEU A 199 9.48 -9.79 20.84
C LEU A 199 10.31 -10.93 20.21
N ILE A 200 11.47 -11.27 20.78
CA ILE A 200 12.38 -12.26 20.19
C ILE A 200 11.87 -13.66 20.52
N PRO A 201 11.65 -14.53 19.51
CA PRO A 201 11.29 -15.91 19.76
C PRO A 201 12.42 -16.67 20.48
N GLU A 202 12.06 -17.49 21.46
CA GLU A 202 12.97 -18.44 22.08
C GLU A 202 13.19 -19.65 21.15
N LYS A 203 14.17 -20.51 21.44
CA LYS A 203 14.56 -21.61 20.52
C LYS A 203 13.43 -22.59 20.22
N ASP A 204 12.52 -22.82 21.15
CA ASP A 204 11.35 -23.67 21.04
C ASP A 204 10.11 -22.96 20.42
N GLU A 205 10.17 -21.64 20.27
CA GLU A 205 9.08 -20.82 19.77
C GLU A 205 9.09 -20.59 18.23
N TYR A 206 10.00 -21.23 17.49
CA TYR A 206 9.98 -21.18 16.02
C TYR A 206 8.98 -22.15 15.39
N SER A 207 8.41 -23.07 16.16
CA SER A 207 7.35 -23.97 15.73
C SER A 207 5.97 -23.42 16.12
N VAL A 208 5.10 -23.23 15.13
CA VAL A 208 3.75 -22.71 15.30
C VAL A 208 2.74 -23.83 15.12
N GLU A 209 1.66 -23.80 15.88
CA GLU A 209 0.55 -24.73 15.69
C GLU A 209 -0.04 -24.63 14.28
N LYS A 210 -0.63 -25.73 13.79
CA LYS A 210 -1.17 -25.80 12.44
C LYS A 210 -2.26 -24.76 12.20
N SER A 211 -3.08 -24.46 13.22
CA SER A 211 -4.11 -23.44 13.20
C SER A 211 -3.54 -22.05 12.98
N ASP A 212 -2.52 -21.66 13.76
CA ASP A 212 -1.89 -20.35 13.68
C ASP A 212 -1.08 -20.18 12.40
N ARG A 213 -0.40 -21.25 11.95
CA ARG A 213 0.28 -21.26 10.64
C ARG A 213 -0.72 -20.98 9.52
N SER A 214 -1.86 -21.65 9.54
CA SER A 214 -2.92 -21.43 8.56
C SER A 214 -3.47 -20.01 8.65
N ASP A 215 -3.62 -19.45 9.86
CA ASP A 215 -4.09 -18.09 10.09
C ASP A 215 -3.12 -17.05 9.54
N LEU A 216 -1.82 -17.22 9.76
CA LEU A 216 -0.76 -16.37 9.21
C LEU A 216 -0.74 -16.39 7.68
N ILE A 217 -0.68 -17.60 7.07
CA ILE A 217 -0.64 -17.77 5.62
C ILE A 217 -1.88 -17.13 4.97
N GLN A 218 -3.07 -17.45 5.46
CA GLN A 218 -4.31 -16.90 4.90
C GLN A 218 -4.38 -15.38 5.05
N SER A 219 -3.90 -14.81 6.18
CA SER A 219 -3.89 -13.35 6.38
C SER A 219 -2.91 -12.67 5.44
N ALA A 220 -1.70 -13.22 5.27
CA ALA A 220 -0.70 -12.70 4.35
C ALA A 220 -1.17 -12.76 2.90
N LEU A 221 -1.69 -13.91 2.46
CA LEU A 221 -2.19 -14.11 1.10
C LEU A 221 -3.40 -13.24 0.81
N ALA A 222 -4.37 -13.15 1.74
CA ALA A 222 -5.55 -12.31 1.55
C ALA A 222 -5.17 -10.84 1.32
N MET A 223 -4.26 -10.29 2.13
CA MET A 223 -3.82 -8.90 1.99
C MET A 223 -2.92 -8.70 0.77
N GLY A 224 -2.02 -9.64 0.48
CA GLY A 224 -1.18 -9.60 -0.72
C GLY A 224 -2.01 -9.63 -2.00
N PHE A 225 -2.95 -10.57 -2.13
CA PHE A 225 -3.84 -10.63 -3.29
C PHE A 225 -4.78 -9.44 -3.39
N MET A 226 -5.26 -8.90 -2.27
CA MET A 226 -6.06 -7.67 -2.27
C MET A 226 -5.29 -6.52 -2.94
N SER A 227 -4.00 -6.36 -2.64
CA SER A 227 -3.16 -5.35 -3.28
C SER A 227 -3.03 -5.58 -4.79
N CYS A 228 -2.78 -6.82 -5.22
CA CYS A 228 -2.70 -7.14 -6.64
C CYS A 228 -4.01 -6.88 -7.40
N ILE A 229 -5.14 -7.28 -6.82
CA ILE A 229 -6.48 -7.10 -7.41
C ILE A 229 -6.77 -5.62 -7.65
N VAL A 230 -6.48 -4.76 -6.66
CA VAL A 230 -6.66 -3.30 -6.78
C VAL A 230 -5.75 -2.73 -7.87
N ASN A 231 -4.48 -3.13 -7.92
CA ASN A 231 -3.52 -2.66 -8.93
C ASN A 231 -3.96 -3.07 -10.35
N ILE A 232 -4.41 -4.31 -10.56
CA ILE A 232 -4.92 -4.78 -11.85
C ILE A 232 -6.10 -3.91 -12.32
N GLY A 233 -7.06 -3.65 -11.43
CA GLY A 233 -8.19 -2.77 -11.74
C GLY A 233 -7.76 -1.35 -12.15
N THR A 234 -6.73 -0.82 -11.52
CA THR A 234 -6.18 0.51 -11.83
C THR A 234 -5.51 0.53 -13.20
N VAL A 235 -4.75 -0.52 -13.56
CA VAL A 235 -4.11 -0.65 -14.88
C VAL A 235 -5.15 -0.71 -16.00
N ILE A 236 -6.26 -1.45 -15.79
CA ILE A 236 -7.35 -1.54 -16.77
C ILE A 236 -8.00 -0.17 -16.98
N LEU A 237 -8.27 0.56 -15.90
CA LEU A 237 -8.82 1.91 -15.99
C LEU A 237 -7.86 2.87 -16.70
N GLN A 238 -6.55 2.80 -16.40
CA GLN A 238 -5.53 3.62 -17.05
C GLN A 238 -5.47 3.40 -18.55
N ARG A 239 -5.60 2.13 -19.00
CA ARG A 239 -5.65 1.82 -20.43
C ARG A 239 -6.82 2.52 -21.14
N ALA A 240 -7.98 2.58 -20.50
CA ALA A 240 -9.14 3.28 -21.04
C ALA A 240 -8.91 4.80 -21.10
N ILE A 241 -8.27 5.39 -20.09
CA ILE A 241 -7.91 6.80 -20.05
C ILE A 241 -6.96 7.15 -21.20
N ASN A 242 -5.96 6.31 -21.45
CA ASN A 242 -5.00 6.50 -22.54
C ASN A 242 -5.67 6.55 -23.93
N GLY A 243 -6.82 5.92 -24.10
CA GLY A 243 -7.63 6.00 -25.31
C GLY A 243 -8.45 7.29 -25.48
N LEU A 244 -8.50 8.18 -24.47
CA LEU A 244 -9.28 9.41 -24.53
C LEU A 244 -8.51 10.65 -25.04
N GLY A 245 -7.24 10.47 -25.42
CA GLY A 245 -6.39 11.52 -25.96
C GLY A 245 -5.44 12.15 -24.95
N THR A 246 -4.40 12.81 -25.47
CA THR A 246 -3.26 13.30 -24.68
C THR A 246 -3.65 14.34 -23.62
N ASP A 247 -4.57 15.23 -23.92
CA ASP A 247 -5.01 16.26 -22.97
C ASP A 247 -5.70 15.65 -21.76
N ILE A 248 -6.53 14.62 -21.97
CA ILE A 248 -7.21 13.88 -20.90
C ILE A 248 -6.21 13.06 -20.07
N VAL A 249 -5.22 12.42 -20.71
CA VAL A 249 -4.16 11.70 -20.00
C VAL A 249 -3.37 12.65 -19.10
N THR A 250 -3.02 13.84 -19.62
CA THR A 250 -2.32 14.88 -18.84
C THR A 250 -3.17 15.39 -17.69
N ALA A 251 -4.46 15.69 -17.96
CA ALA A 251 -5.43 16.12 -16.97
C ALA A 251 -5.59 15.07 -15.84
N HIS A 252 -5.77 13.81 -16.21
CA HIS A 252 -5.91 12.71 -15.25
C HIS A 252 -4.66 12.52 -14.41
N THR A 253 -3.48 12.53 -15.04
CA THR A 253 -2.21 12.38 -14.34
C THR A 253 -1.98 13.48 -13.30
N ALA A 254 -2.24 14.72 -13.65
CA ALA A 254 -2.14 15.85 -12.72
C ALA A 254 -3.16 15.75 -11.58
N ALA A 255 -4.42 15.44 -11.92
CA ALA A 255 -5.49 15.25 -10.94
C ALA A 255 -5.20 14.10 -9.98
N ARG A 256 -4.72 12.95 -10.50
CA ARG A 256 -4.44 11.76 -9.72
C ARG A 256 -3.33 11.97 -8.68
N LYS A 257 -2.27 12.71 -9.01
CA LYS A 257 -1.22 13.05 -8.04
C LYS A 257 -1.76 13.79 -6.82
N ILE A 258 -2.64 14.77 -7.03
CA ILE A 258 -3.27 15.52 -5.93
C ILE A 258 -4.23 14.61 -5.17
N PHE A 259 -5.03 13.87 -5.90
CA PHE A 259 -6.04 12.97 -5.35
C PHE A 259 -5.43 11.87 -4.47
N ASP A 260 -4.33 11.25 -4.90
CA ASP A 260 -3.64 10.20 -4.16
C ASP A 260 -3.08 10.71 -2.82
N ILE A 261 -2.55 11.94 -2.79
CA ILE A 261 -2.09 12.57 -1.54
C ILE A 261 -3.27 12.74 -0.57
N LEU A 262 -4.41 13.20 -1.06
CA LEU A 262 -5.59 13.40 -0.22
C LEU A 262 -6.17 12.05 0.26
N MET A 263 -6.34 11.08 -0.63
CA MET A 263 -6.86 9.74 -0.33
C MET A 263 -6.00 9.01 0.71
N PHE A 264 -4.71 9.25 0.67
CA PHE A 264 -3.74 8.61 1.53
C PHE A 264 -3.97 8.91 3.03
N MET A 265 -4.46 10.11 3.37
CA MET A 265 -4.81 10.47 4.75
C MET A 265 -5.90 9.57 5.33
N LEU A 266 -6.89 9.20 4.54
CA LEU A 266 -7.98 8.29 4.94
C LEU A 266 -7.47 6.86 5.15
N TYR A 267 -6.55 6.42 4.28
CA TYR A 267 -5.95 5.10 4.36
C TYR A 267 -5.15 4.88 5.65
N ILE A 268 -4.46 5.90 6.14
CA ILE A 268 -3.67 5.83 7.38
C ILE A 268 -4.56 5.55 8.60
N VAL A 269 -5.72 6.20 8.69
CA VAL A 269 -6.69 5.94 9.76
C VAL A 269 -7.16 4.50 9.70
N GLY A 270 -7.45 3.99 8.51
CA GLY A 270 -7.80 2.58 8.29
C GLY A 270 -6.74 1.62 8.84
N ASN A 271 -5.47 1.83 8.50
CA ASN A 271 -4.37 0.97 8.98
C ASN A 271 -4.23 0.96 10.51
N ALA A 272 -4.44 2.10 11.16
CA ALA A 272 -4.45 2.16 12.62
C ALA A 272 -5.60 1.33 13.21
N VAL A 273 -6.76 1.31 12.55
CA VAL A 273 -7.93 0.51 12.96
C VAL A 273 -7.61 -0.99 12.92
N THR A 274 -6.88 -1.48 11.91
CA THR A 274 -6.52 -2.90 11.84
C THR A 274 -5.80 -3.36 13.10
N THR A 275 -4.75 -2.63 13.51
CA THR A 275 -3.99 -2.96 14.73
C THR A 275 -4.85 -2.82 16.00
N PHE A 276 -5.59 -1.71 16.12
CA PHE A 276 -6.46 -1.46 17.27
C PHE A 276 -7.52 -2.54 17.43
N VAL A 277 -8.19 -2.91 16.35
CA VAL A 277 -9.23 -3.96 16.36
C VAL A 277 -8.62 -5.31 16.71
N SER A 278 -7.47 -5.69 16.08
CA SER A 278 -6.81 -6.96 16.38
C SER A 278 -6.42 -7.09 17.84
N GLN A 279 -5.84 -6.04 18.45
CA GLN A 279 -5.50 -6.03 19.88
C GLN A 279 -6.72 -6.18 20.78
N ASN A 280 -7.80 -5.43 20.51
CA ASN A 280 -9.01 -5.49 21.31
C ASN A 280 -9.80 -6.81 21.12
N MET A 281 -9.73 -7.40 19.92
CA MET A 281 -10.24 -8.77 19.68
C MET A 281 -9.48 -9.80 20.52
N GLY A 282 -8.15 -9.69 20.58
CA GLY A 282 -7.33 -10.53 21.44
C GLY A 282 -7.63 -10.37 22.93
N ALA A 283 -7.83 -9.13 23.37
CA ALA A 283 -8.17 -8.80 24.74
C ALA A 283 -9.63 -9.15 25.14
N GLY A 284 -10.46 -9.62 24.20
CA GLY A 284 -11.89 -9.87 24.43
C GLY A 284 -12.73 -8.61 24.69
N ARG A 285 -12.20 -7.43 24.31
CA ARG A 285 -12.84 -6.12 24.54
C ARG A 285 -13.63 -5.68 23.31
N TYR A 286 -14.73 -6.38 23.03
CA TYR A 286 -15.58 -6.12 21.84
C TYR A 286 -16.27 -4.77 21.90
N ASP A 287 -16.60 -4.29 23.11
CA ASP A 287 -17.09 -2.93 23.36
C ASP A 287 -16.14 -1.87 22.73
N ARG A 288 -14.83 -2.04 22.94
CA ARG A 288 -13.81 -1.14 22.40
C ARG A 288 -13.66 -1.27 20.88
N VAL A 289 -13.88 -2.45 20.32
CA VAL A 289 -13.84 -2.61 18.85
C VAL A 289 -14.88 -1.70 18.19
N HIS A 290 -16.13 -1.75 18.66
CA HIS A 290 -17.19 -0.89 18.11
C HIS A 290 -16.94 0.60 18.35
N GLN A 291 -16.49 0.97 19.56
CA GLN A 291 -16.12 2.36 19.87
C GLN A 291 -14.98 2.87 18.98
N GLY A 292 -13.93 2.06 18.76
CA GLY A 292 -12.79 2.43 17.92
C GLY A 292 -13.16 2.59 16.46
N VAL A 293 -13.99 1.70 15.91
CA VAL A 293 -14.49 1.81 14.53
C VAL A 293 -15.34 3.08 14.38
N ARG A 294 -16.24 3.36 15.32
CA ARG A 294 -17.04 4.58 15.31
C ARG A 294 -16.18 5.84 15.40
N ALA A 295 -15.20 5.86 16.30
CA ALA A 295 -14.27 6.97 16.44
C ALA A 295 -13.45 7.20 15.15
N ALA A 296 -12.96 6.12 14.51
CA ALA A 296 -12.23 6.20 13.26
C ALA A 296 -13.09 6.73 12.10
N ILE A 297 -14.37 6.35 12.03
CA ILE A 297 -15.31 6.91 11.04
C ILE A 297 -15.49 8.42 11.29
N ILE A 298 -15.67 8.85 12.54
CA ILE A 298 -15.79 10.28 12.87
C ILE A 298 -14.51 11.04 12.50
N ILE A 299 -13.34 10.52 12.84
CA ILE A 299 -12.05 11.13 12.48
C ILE A 299 -11.92 11.25 10.96
N ASN A 300 -12.21 10.17 10.21
CA ASN A 300 -12.18 10.22 8.75
C ASN A 300 -13.20 11.21 8.18
N THR A 301 -14.38 11.35 8.79
CA THR A 301 -15.39 12.34 8.38
C THR A 301 -14.87 13.77 8.56
N ILE A 302 -14.21 14.07 9.69
CA ILE A 302 -13.60 15.37 9.95
C ILE A 302 -12.48 15.64 8.92
N ILE A 303 -11.58 14.69 8.73
CA ILE A 303 -10.51 14.79 7.74
C ILE A 303 -11.09 15.03 6.34
N THR A 304 -12.12 14.28 5.96
CA THR A 304 -12.81 14.41 4.67
C THR A 304 -13.39 15.81 4.51
N THR A 305 -14.05 16.36 5.52
CA THR A 305 -14.61 17.74 5.46
C THR A 305 -13.52 18.76 5.17
N VAL A 306 -12.40 18.67 5.86
CA VAL A 306 -11.24 19.53 5.60
C VAL A 306 -10.72 19.36 4.18
N MET A 307 -10.58 18.11 3.72
CA MET A 307 -10.10 17.82 2.36
C MET A 307 -11.04 18.30 1.26
N ILE A 308 -12.34 18.25 1.48
CA ILE A 308 -13.32 18.80 0.53
C ILE A 308 -13.11 20.30 0.40
N ILE A 309 -12.99 21.02 1.51
CA ILE A 309 -12.74 22.46 1.49
C ILE A 309 -11.46 22.76 0.71
N PHE A 310 -10.36 22.10 1.03
CA PHE A 310 -9.09 22.28 0.30
C PHE A 310 -9.19 21.86 -1.17
N GLY A 311 -9.82 20.74 -1.47
CA GLY A 311 -10.00 20.24 -2.84
C GLY A 311 -10.86 21.17 -3.70
N TRP A 312 -11.90 21.77 -3.14
CA TRP A 312 -12.74 22.71 -3.89
C TRP A 312 -12.06 24.07 -4.11
N LEU A 313 -11.34 24.58 -3.12
CA LEU A 313 -10.70 25.88 -3.19
C LEU A 313 -9.37 25.84 -3.97
N LEU A 314 -8.52 24.86 -3.70
CA LEU A 314 -7.13 24.85 -4.17
C LEU A 314 -6.93 24.00 -5.44
N SER A 315 -7.87 23.11 -5.82
CA SER A 315 -7.66 22.24 -6.98
C SER A 315 -7.28 22.98 -8.27
N PRO A 316 -7.87 24.15 -8.65
CA PRO A 316 -7.47 24.82 -9.87
C PRO A 316 -6.00 25.30 -9.84
N ALA A 317 -5.55 25.83 -8.71
CA ALA A 317 -4.19 26.32 -8.55
C ALA A 317 -3.18 25.15 -8.50
N LEU A 318 -3.48 24.10 -7.73
CA LEU A 318 -2.62 22.92 -7.62
C LEU A 318 -2.50 22.16 -8.94
N ILE A 319 -3.60 22.05 -9.71
CA ILE A 319 -3.57 21.38 -11.01
C ILE A 319 -2.75 22.19 -12.00
N LYS A 320 -2.88 23.51 -12.05
CA LYS A 320 -2.03 24.38 -12.88
C LYS A 320 -0.55 24.19 -12.56
N LEU A 321 -0.21 24.12 -11.28
CA LEU A 321 1.16 23.90 -10.82
C LEU A 321 1.70 22.53 -11.25
N VAL A 322 0.90 21.47 -11.09
CA VAL A 322 1.33 20.09 -11.40
C VAL A 322 1.34 19.81 -12.90
N ALA A 323 0.35 20.35 -13.65
CA ALA A 323 0.26 20.16 -15.10
C ALA A 323 1.23 21.06 -15.89
N GLY A 324 1.75 22.14 -15.26
CA GLY A 324 2.63 23.10 -15.91
C GLY A 324 1.96 23.90 -17.05
N THR A 325 0.62 23.95 -17.09
CA THR A 325 -0.16 24.61 -18.12
C THR A 325 -1.40 25.29 -17.57
N SER A 326 -1.93 26.24 -18.30
CA SER A 326 -3.23 26.90 -18.01
C SER A 326 -4.29 26.58 -19.05
N ALA A 327 -4.06 25.62 -19.96
CA ALA A 327 -5.00 25.21 -20.99
C ALA A 327 -6.29 24.64 -20.36
N SER A 328 -7.44 25.19 -20.68
CA SER A 328 -8.75 24.78 -20.14
C SER A 328 -9.08 23.32 -20.50
N ALA A 329 -8.64 22.84 -21.67
CA ALA A 329 -8.80 21.45 -22.09
C ALA A 329 -8.16 20.42 -21.10
N ILE A 330 -7.15 20.84 -20.33
CA ILE A 330 -6.46 20.01 -19.32
C ILE A 330 -7.00 20.35 -17.92
N ILE A 331 -7.12 21.64 -17.59
CA ILE A 331 -7.45 22.08 -16.23
C ILE A 331 -8.90 21.70 -15.85
N ASP A 332 -9.88 21.94 -16.70
CA ASP A 332 -11.29 21.75 -16.36
C ASP A 332 -11.65 20.29 -16.08
N PRO A 333 -11.24 19.30 -16.93
CA PRO A 333 -11.46 17.89 -16.62
C PRO A 333 -10.75 17.46 -15.33
N ALA A 334 -9.53 17.94 -15.10
CA ALA A 334 -8.75 17.62 -13.91
C ALA A 334 -9.37 18.15 -12.61
N VAL A 335 -9.81 19.42 -12.62
CA VAL A 335 -10.52 20.04 -11.49
C VAL A 335 -11.83 19.31 -11.20
N ARG A 336 -12.58 18.97 -12.24
CA ARG A 336 -13.83 18.21 -12.12
C ARG A 336 -13.59 16.84 -11.48
N TYR A 337 -12.56 16.13 -11.91
CA TYR A 337 -12.18 14.83 -11.33
C TYR A 337 -11.88 14.97 -9.83
N VAL A 338 -11.02 15.91 -9.44
CA VAL A 338 -10.66 16.11 -8.03
C VAL A 338 -11.89 16.48 -7.19
N ARG A 339 -12.70 17.45 -7.64
CA ARG A 339 -13.88 17.91 -6.90
C ARG A 339 -14.93 16.83 -6.68
N ILE A 340 -15.25 16.04 -7.72
CA ILE A 340 -16.19 14.93 -7.62
C ILE A 340 -15.62 13.87 -6.68
N GLY A 341 -14.35 13.49 -6.86
CA GLY A 341 -13.72 12.44 -6.08
C GLY A 341 -13.61 12.79 -4.60
N VAL A 342 -13.11 14.00 -4.25
CA VAL A 342 -12.97 14.37 -2.82
C VAL A 342 -14.33 14.50 -2.13
N THR A 343 -15.38 14.91 -2.84
CA THR A 343 -16.74 14.97 -2.27
C THR A 343 -17.22 13.55 -1.90
N CYS A 344 -16.84 12.55 -2.69
CA CYS A 344 -17.17 11.15 -2.42
C CYS A 344 -16.29 10.49 -1.35
N PHE A 345 -15.32 11.19 -0.77
CA PHE A 345 -14.53 10.68 0.35
C PHE A 345 -15.35 10.44 1.61
N TYR A 346 -16.54 11.02 1.73
CA TYR A 346 -17.49 10.63 2.78
C TYR A 346 -17.92 9.17 2.69
N VAL A 347 -17.82 8.57 1.51
CA VAL A 347 -18.07 7.13 1.29
C VAL A 347 -16.77 6.34 1.41
N LEU A 348 -15.67 6.87 0.87
CA LEU A 348 -14.37 6.22 0.88
C LEU A 348 -13.78 6.08 2.29
N GLY A 349 -13.95 7.09 3.17
CA GLY A 349 -13.48 7.04 4.55
C GLY A 349 -14.04 5.85 5.33
N PRO A 350 -15.37 5.69 5.43
CA PRO A 350 -15.99 4.49 6.01
C PRO A 350 -15.56 3.19 5.34
N LEU A 351 -15.38 3.17 4.02
CA LEU A 351 -14.88 2.00 3.29
C LEU A 351 -13.54 1.52 3.85
N PHE A 352 -12.55 2.42 3.95
CA PHE A 352 -11.24 2.08 4.50
C PHE A 352 -11.33 1.60 5.95
N VAL A 353 -12.08 2.29 6.79
CA VAL A 353 -12.25 1.93 8.21
C VAL A 353 -12.88 0.54 8.35
N LEU A 354 -13.98 0.28 7.65
CA LEU A 354 -14.69 -1.01 7.73
C LEU A 354 -13.87 -2.15 7.13
N ARG A 355 -13.19 -1.93 6.01
CA ARG A 355 -12.29 -2.92 5.38
C ARG A 355 -11.19 -3.33 6.36
N CYS A 356 -10.53 -2.35 6.98
CA CYS A 356 -9.47 -2.57 7.96
C CYS A 356 -9.99 -3.17 9.28
N ALA A 357 -11.19 -2.79 9.72
CA ALA A 357 -11.83 -3.40 10.88
C ALA A 357 -12.10 -4.90 10.65
N MET A 358 -12.64 -5.26 9.49
CA MET A 358 -12.87 -6.66 9.12
C MET A 358 -11.57 -7.47 9.04
N GLN A 359 -10.48 -6.87 8.55
CA GLN A 359 -9.14 -7.47 8.60
C GLN A 359 -8.70 -7.73 10.04
N GLY A 360 -8.80 -6.71 10.90
CA GLY A 360 -8.43 -6.80 12.31
C GLY A 360 -9.26 -7.81 13.09
N MET A 361 -10.53 -8.04 12.72
CA MET A 361 -11.38 -9.10 13.26
C MET A 361 -11.01 -10.51 12.76
N GLY A 362 -10.07 -10.64 11.81
CA GLY A 362 -9.69 -11.90 11.17
C GLY A 362 -10.68 -12.38 10.10
N ARG A 363 -11.56 -11.51 9.61
CA ARG A 363 -12.49 -11.78 8.49
C ARG A 363 -11.79 -11.58 7.15
N LYS A 364 -10.89 -12.49 6.79
CA LYS A 364 -9.95 -12.37 5.67
C LYS A 364 -10.62 -12.26 4.29
N ILE A 365 -11.73 -12.97 4.10
CA ILE A 365 -12.44 -13.05 2.81
C ILE A 365 -13.16 -11.74 2.49
N VAL A 366 -13.73 -11.07 3.48
CA VAL A 366 -14.56 -9.86 3.28
C VAL A 366 -13.78 -8.71 2.62
N PRO A 367 -12.57 -8.35 3.07
CA PRO A 367 -11.73 -7.37 2.39
C PRO A 367 -11.35 -7.76 0.96
N VAL A 368 -11.07 -9.05 0.70
CA VAL A 368 -10.77 -9.55 -0.64
C VAL A 368 -11.99 -9.41 -1.55
N MET A 369 -13.19 -9.76 -1.07
CA MET A 369 -14.44 -9.56 -1.81
C MET A 369 -14.64 -8.09 -2.18
N SER A 370 -14.40 -7.17 -1.23
CA SER A 370 -14.47 -5.72 -1.50
C SER A 370 -13.52 -5.29 -2.61
N SER A 371 -12.28 -5.79 -2.62
CA SER A 371 -11.30 -5.49 -3.69
C SER A 371 -11.67 -6.14 -5.02
N THR A 372 -12.27 -7.32 -4.99
CA THR A 372 -12.79 -7.97 -6.21
C THR A 372 -13.94 -7.17 -6.82
N ILE A 373 -14.87 -6.67 -6.00
CA ILE A 373 -15.94 -5.76 -6.46
C ILE A 373 -15.33 -4.50 -7.08
N GLU A 374 -14.29 -3.96 -6.47
CA GLU A 374 -13.58 -2.79 -6.99
C GLU A 374 -12.97 -3.06 -8.38
N MET A 375 -12.28 -4.19 -8.55
CA MET A 375 -11.71 -4.58 -9.85
C MET A 375 -12.77 -4.82 -10.91
N VAL A 376 -13.79 -5.62 -10.60
CA VAL A 376 -14.90 -5.93 -11.52
C VAL A 376 -15.66 -4.65 -11.88
N GLY A 377 -15.91 -3.79 -10.90
CA GLY A 377 -16.55 -2.49 -11.14
C GLY A 377 -15.74 -1.61 -12.09
N LYS A 378 -14.41 -1.55 -11.96
CA LYS A 378 -13.54 -0.82 -12.89
C LYS A 378 -13.60 -1.41 -14.31
N ILE A 379 -13.61 -2.74 -14.44
CA ILE A 379 -13.77 -3.42 -15.75
C ILE A 379 -15.13 -3.05 -16.39
N LEU A 380 -16.22 -3.18 -15.65
CA LEU A 380 -17.55 -2.86 -16.14
C LEU A 380 -17.68 -1.37 -16.52
N ALA A 381 -17.09 -0.47 -15.74
CA ALA A 381 -17.09 0.96 -16.03
C ALA A 381 -16.31 1.28 -17.32
N VAL A 382 -15.16 0.64 -17.55
CA VAL A 382 -14.41 0.79 -18.80
C VAL A 382 -15.25 0.31 -20.00
N MET A 383 -16.02 -0.78 -19.84
CA MET A 383 -16.82 -1.34 -20.91
C MET A 383 -18.13 -0.56 -21.17
N ILE A 384 -18.73 0.02 -20.15
CA ILE A 384 -20.09 0.60 -20.21
C ILE A 384 -20.09 2.11 -20.11
N LEU A 385 -19.40 2.67 -19.10
CA LEU A 385 -19.44 4.09 -18.78
C LEU A 385 -18.49 4.91 -19.66
N THR A 386 -17.26 4.43 -19.85
CA THR A 386 -16.26 5.18 -20.62
C THR A 386 -16.66 5.39 -22.08
N PRO A 387 -17.21 4.41 -22.83
CA PRO A 387 -17.64 4.63 -24.21
C PRO A 387 -18.81 5.62 -24.35
N ARG A 388 -19.68 5.71 -23.31
CA ARG A 388 -20.88 6.56 -23.35
C ARG A 388 -20.64 7.97 -22.83
N LEU A 389 -19.81 8.12 -21.81
CA LEU A 389 -19.62 9.36 -21.05
C LEU A 389 -18.19 9.91 -21.15
N GLY A 390 -17.29 9.26 -21.89
CA GLY A 390 -15.91 9.66 -22.01
C GLY A 390 -15.22 9.77 -20.65
N TYR A 391 -14.47 10.84 -20.42
CA TYR A 391 -13.75 11.07 -19.17
C TYR A 391 -14.67 11.26 -17.94
N LEU A 392 -15.89 11.71 -18.12
CA LEU A 392 -16.86 11.76 -17.02
C LEU A 392 -17.17 10.33 -16.51
N GLY A 393 -17.28 9.35 -17.41
CA GLY A 393 -17.45 7.94 -17.06
C GLY A 393 -16.31 7.44 -16.17
N VAL A 394 -15.06 7.79 -16.51
CA VAL A 394 -13.89 7.49 -15.66
C VAL A 394 -14.02 8.17 -14.30
N THR A 395 -14.40 9.44 -14.27
CA THR A 395 -14.48 10.25 -13.04
C THR A 395 -15.48 9.68 -12.03
N ILE A 396 -16.63 9.20 -12.47
CA ILE A 396 -17.68 8.67 -11.58
C ILE A 396 -17.49 7.19 -11.25
N THR A 397 -16.59 6.49 -11.92
CA THR A 397 -16.35 5.06 -11.74
C THR A 397 -15.98 4.73 -10.30
N GLU A 398 -14.91 5.34 -9.75
CA GLU A 398 -14.46 5.07 -8.39
C GLU A 398 -15.52 5.43 -7.33
N PRO A 399 -16.18 6.59 -7.37
CA PRO A 399 -17.31 6.91 -6.48
C PRO A 399 -18.43 5.86 -6.43
N ILE A 400 -18.88 5.37 -7.58
CA ILE A 400 -19.94 4.35 -7.64
C ILE A 400 -19.47 3.04 -6.97
N ILE A 401 -18.25 2.63 -7.27
CA ILE A 401 -17.66 1.41 -6.72
C ILE A 401 -17.49 1.52 -5.21
N TRP A 402 -17.01 2.66 -4.71
CA TRP A 402 -16.87 2.90 -3.27
C TRP A 402 -18.21 2.80 -2.55
N PHE A 403 -19.27 3.33 -3.15
CA PHE A 403 -20.62 3.20 -2.58
C PHE A 403 -21.04 1.72 -2.46
N CYS A 404 -20.86 0.94 -3.53
CA CYS A 404 -21.18 -0.50 -3.51
C CYS A 404 -20.33 -1.26 -2.46
N CYS A 405 -19.02 -0.99 -2.42
CA CYS A 405 -18.13 -1.61 -1.46
C CYS A 405 -18.46 -1.21 -0.01
N THR A 406 -18.74 0.07 0.24
CA THR A 406 -19.11 0.55 1.58
C THR A 406 -20.41 -0.06 2.05
N LEU A 407 -21.41 -0.15 1.17
CA LEU A 407 -22.68 -0.79 1.49
C LEU A 407 -22.47 -2.27 1.87
N MET A 408 -21.73 -3.02 1.05
CA MET A 408 -21.40 -4.42 1.31
C MET A 408 -20.66 -4.58 2.65
N LEU A 409 -19.63 -3.77 2.88
CA LEU A 409 -18.83 -3.81 4.11
C LEU A 409 -19.65 -3.41 5.34
N SER A 410 -20.56 -2.44 5.22
CA SER A 410 -21.47 -2.03 6.30
C SER A 410 -22.43 -3.17 6.68
N ILE A 411 -23.05 -3.82 5.70
CA ILE A 411 -23.92 -4.98 5.94
C ILE A 411 -23.12 -6.08 6.63
N MET A 412 -21.94 -6.43 6.10
CA MET A 412 -21.10 -7.49 6.67
C MET A 412 -20.62 -7.15 8.08
N TYR A 413 -20.29 -5.88 8.36
CA TYR A 413 -19.91 -5.44 9.70
C TYR A 413 -21.06 -5.55 10.70
N LEU A 414 -22.27 -5.06 10.34
CA LEU A 414 -23.44 -5.08 11.20
C LEU A 414 -23.97 -6.50 11.45
N THR A 415 -23.83 -7.40 10.47
CA THR A 415 -24.27 -8.80 10.59
C THR A 415 -23.21 -9.71 11.20
N THR A 416 -22.00 -9.21 11.47
CA THR A 416 -20.94 -10.00 12.09
C THR A 416 -21.09 -9.97 13.62
N PRO A 417 -21.47 -11.09 14.27
CA PRO A 417 -21.50 -11.16 15.73
C PRO A 417 -20.05 -11.24 16.24
N VAL A 418 -19.49 -10.08 16.61
CA VAL A 418 -18.08 -9.95 17.03
C VAL A 418 -17.79 -10.88 18.22
N GLU A 419 -18.72 -11.04 19.14
CA GLU A 419 -18.67 -11.92 20.32
C GLU A 419 -18.52 -13.40 19.94
N LYS A 420 -19.34 -13.88 19.00
CA LYS A 420 -19.36 -15.29 18.58
C LYS A 420 -18.10 -15.71 17.80
N LEU A 421 -17.35 -14.75 17.23
CA LEU A 421 -16.11 -15.07 16.50
C LEU A 421 -15.00 -15.62 17.41
N VAL A 422 -15.02 -15.25 18.69
CA VAL A 422 -14.01 -15.72 19.65
C VAL A 422 -14.48 -16.99 20.36
N GLU A 423 -15.77 -17.12 20.66
CA GLU A 423 -16.30 -18.35 21.22
C GLU A 423 -16.06 -19.55 20.32
N LYS A 424 -16.32 -19.41 19.00
CA LYS A 424 -16.01 -20.46 18.02
C LYS A 424 -14.54 -20.87 17.97
N ARG A 425 -13.61 -19.94 18.20
CA ARG A 425 -12.17 -20.26 18.20
C ARG A 425 -11.70 -20.82 19.54
N ARG A 426 -12.31 -20.44 20.69
CA ARG A 426 -12.06 -21.07 21.99
C ARG A 426 -12.55 -22.52 22.05
N ALA A 427 -13.58 -22.85 21.29
CA ALA A 427 -14.10 -24.21 21.18
C ALA A 427 -13.36 -25.09 20.17
N ALA A 428 -12.49 -24.50 19.33
CA ALA A 428 -11.71 -25.20 18.30
C ALA A 428 -10.23 -25.40 18.69
N ASN A 429 -9.80 -24.82 19.79
CA ASN A 429 -8.52 -25.05 20.49
C ASN A 429 -8.78 -25.75 21.83
#